data_443ca751423bd11eceeab6693aa6b0d1
#
_entry.id   443ca751423bd11eceeab6693aa6b0d1
#
_cell.length_a   1.000
_cell.length_b   1.000
_cell.length_c   1.000
_cell.angle_alpha   90.00
_cell.angle_beta   90.00
_cell.angle_gamma   90.00
#
_symmetry.space_group_name_H-M   'P 1'
#
loop_
_entity.id
_entity.type
_entity.pdbx_description
1 polymer ?
#
loop_
_entity_poly.entity_id
_entity_poly.type
_entity_poly.pdbx_seq_one_letter_code
_entity_poly.pdbx_strand_id
1 'polypeptide(L)'
;MEIHDHAEPPASSQKGRSASGTHARNETWRMITRSGVSSWENDTPAVGDATPTSPVKHPYVRANGEAPAISVRQLTRIYDVPGRKDARVVALDHVDADFPEGSFTAVVGASGSGKSTLLHCMAGLDEPTAGTVTTLGTVTSGMKPAKRARFRAKHTGFVFQEYNLIASLTAAENVSMPAKLAGNPLSKKGIRAALEAVDLAHRADLKPHQLSGGERQRVAIARVMASHPRIVFAD
;
A
#
# COMPACT_ATOMS: atom_id res chain seq x y z
N MET A 1 70.32 13.99 -23.17
CA MET A 1 69.80 14.84 -24.24
C MET A 1 68.38 15.15 -23.85
N GLU A 2 68.35 16.23 -23.20
CA GLU A 2 67.38 17.34 -23.12
C GLU A 2 66.02 16.97 -22.53
N ILE A 3 65.71 17.34 -21.25
CA ILE A 3 65.44 18.64 -20.62
C ILE A 3 64.19 19.34 -21.23
N HIS A 4 63.14 19.43 -20.42
CA HIS A 4 62.42 20.62 -19.97
C HIS A 4 61.10 20.16 -19.36
N ASP A 5 60.79 20.35 -18.13
CA ASP A 5 60.69 21.49 -17.23
C ASP A 5 59.35 22.22 -17.28
N HIS A 6 58.80 22.41 -16.08
CA HIS A 6 57.77 23.35 -15.67
C HIS A 6 56.29 23.00 -16.04
N ALA A 7 55.33 23.20 -15.22
CA ALA A 7 55.12 23.91 -13.97
C ALA A 7 53.81 23.50 -13.33
N GLU A 8 53.74 23.47 -12.04
CA GLU A 8 52.46 23.51 -11.28
C GLU A 8 51.82 24.90 -11.39
N PRO A 9 50.49 24.96 -11.40
CA PRO A 9 49.79 26.15 -10.91
C PRO A 9 48.95 25.82 -9.64
N PRO A 10 48.53 26.89 -8.93
CA PRO A 10 48.38 26.87 -7.49
C PRO A 10 47.05 26.41 -6.97
N ALA A 11 47.03 26.05 -5.70
CA ALA A 11 45.84 25.78 -4.89
C ALA A 11 44.84 26.94 -4.95
N SER A 12 43.64 26.65 -5.42
CA SER A 12 42.48 27.50 -5.20
C SER A 12 41.46 26.77 -4.30
N SER A 13 41.25 27.42 -3.17
CA SER A 13 40.19 27.15 -2.19
C SER A 13 38.82 26.86 -2.85
N GLN A 14 38.26 25.73 -2.61
CA GLN A 14 36.81 25.53 -2.84
C GLN A 14 36.11 25.23 -1.53
N LYS A 15 35.37 26.24 -1.17
CA LYS A 15 34.32 26.28 -0.16
C LYS A 15 33.35 25.10 -0.30
N GLY A 16 32.87 24.64 0.85
CA GLY A 16 31.90 23.59 1.03
C GLY A 16 30.74 23.67 0.05
N ARG A 17 30.41 22.54 -0.55
CA ARG A 17 29.12 22.27 -1.12
C ARG A 17 28.34 21.43 -0.12
N SER A 18 27.35 22.07 0.46
CA SER A 18 26.28 21.45 1.21
C SER A 18 25.71 20.27 0.43
N ALA A 19 25.56 19.14 1.10
CA ALA A 19 24.79 18.01 0.59
C ALA A 19 23.37 18.50 0.29
N SER A 20 23.03 18.56 -0.99
CA SER A 20 21.67 18.79 -1.44
C SER A 20 20.83 17.59 -1.04
N GLY A 21 19.92 17.79 -0.09
CA GLY A 21 18.85 16.86 0.19
C GLY A 21 18.09 16.58 -1.11
N THR A 22 17.87 15.32 -1.39
CA THR A 22 17.01 14.86 -2.48
C THR A 22 15.61 15.39 -2.19
N HIS A 23 15.19 16.44 -2.88
CA HIS A 23 13.82 16.93 -2.83
C HIS A 23 12.92 15.81 -3.31
N ALA A 24 12.03 15.37 -2.44
CA ALA A 24 10.86 14.60 -2.85
C ALA A 24 10.11 15.45 -3.89
N ARG A 25 9.91 14.89 -5.08
CA ARG A 25 9.12 15.56 -6.13
C ARG A 25 7.69 15.63 -5.65
N ASN A 26 7.07 16.79 -5.76
CA ASN A 26 5.63 16.98 -5.62
C ASN A 26 4.93 16.06 -6.64
N GLU A 27 4.48 14.89 -6.22
CA GLU A 27 3.75 13.97 -7.07
C GLU A 27 2.27 14.07 -6.73
N THR A 28 1.50 14.50 -7.72
CA THR A 28 0.05 14.61 -7.62
C THR A 28 -0.57 13.22 -7.65
N TRP A 29 -1.33 12.88 -6.61
CA TRP A 29 -2.13 11.66 -6.57
C TRP A 29 -3.52 11.93 -7.13
N ARG A 30 -4.04 10.97 -7.86
CA ARG A 30 -5.44 11.01 -8.30
C ARG A 30 -6.17 9.78 -7.78
N MET A 31 -7.27 10.02 -7.11
CA MET A 31 -8.22 8.98 -6.75
C MET A 31 -9.41 9.07 -7.69
N ILE A 32 -9.67 7.98 -8.41
CA ILE A 32 -10.80 7.87 -9.31
C ILE A 32 -11.84 7.01 -8.63
N THR A 33 -13.00 7.59 -8.35
CA THR A 33 -14.15 6.87 -7.82
C THR A 33 -15.28 6.87 -8.84
N ARG A 34 -16.26 6.01 -8.69
CA ARG A 34 -17.45 5.96 -9.53
C ARG A 34 -18.24 7.28 -9.54
N SER A 35 -18.03 8.14 -8.54
CA SER A 35 -18.66 9.46 -8.35
C SER A 35 -17.79 10.65 -8.73
N GLY A 36 -16.56 10.45 -9.22
CA GLY A 36 -15.68 11.54 -9.64
C GLY A 36 -14.19 11.30 -9.42
N VAL A 37 -13.39 12.29 -9.81
CA VAL A 37 -11.93 12.31 -9.65
C VAL A 37 -11.59 13.30 -8.55
N SER A 38 -10.81 12.88 -7.55
CA SER A 38 -10.20 13.76 -6.55
C SER A 38 -8.69 13.78 -6.77
N SER A 39 -8.08 14.96 -6.75
CA SER A 39 -6.63 15.12 -6.80
C SER A 39 -6.13 15.72 -5.49
N TRP A 40 -4.98 15.29 -5.02
CA TRP A 40 -4.22 15.90 -3.93
C TRP A 40 -2.90 16.41 -4.48
N GLU A 41 -2.60 17.65 -4.19
CA GLU A 41 -1.27 18.23 -4.36
C GLU A 41 -0.57 18.17 -3.00
N ASN A 42 0.64 17.63 -2.98
CA ASN A 42 1.53 17.76 -1.85
C ASN A 42 2.06 19.20 -1.83
N ASP A 43 1.32 20.10 -1.19
CA ASP A 43 1.86 21.40 -0.81
C ASP A 43 2.81 21.19 0.38
N THR A 44 4.09 21.07 0.10
CA THR A 44 5.13 21.19 1.12
C THR A 44 5.35 22.68 1.37
N PRO A 45 4.85 23.27 2.48
CA PRO A 45 5.27 24.60 2.86
C PRO A 45 6.76 24.54 3.22
N ALA A 46 7.53 25.51 2.71
CA ALA A 46 8.89 25.76 3.15
C ALA A 46 8.92 25.85 4.68
N VAL A 47 9.94 25.20 5.29
CA VAL A 47 10.18 25.21 6.74
C VAL A 47 10.20 26.65 7.25
N GLY A 48 9.12 27.06 7.90
CA GLY A 48 8.97 28.30 8.59
C GLY A 48 7.73 28.17 9.46
N ASP A 49 7.89 28.41 10.77
CA ASP A 49 6.85 28.39 11.81
C ASP A 49 5.46 28.78 11.29
N ALA A 50 4.55 27.81 11.21
CA ALA A 50 3.15 28.06 11.04
C ALA A 50 2.34 27.05 11.86
N THR A 51 1.75 27.53 12.94
CA THR A 51 0.63 26.90 13.64
C THR A 51 -0.45 26.47 12.64
N PRO A 52 -1.03 25.25 12.77
CA PRO A 52 -2.02 24.75 11.84
C PRO A 52 -3.31 25.59 11.98
N THR A 53 -3.53 26.47 11.01
CA THR A 53 -4.77 27.22 10.87
C THR A 53 -5.70 26.46 9.94
N SER A 54 -6.82 26.01 10.50
CA SER A 54 -8.05 25.49 9.88
C SER A 54 -8.01 24.07 9.31
N PRO A 55 -9.02 23.23 9.65
CA PRO A 55 -9.16 21.91 9.05
C PRO A 55 -9.47 22.06 7.56
N VAL A 56 -8.63 21.49 6.72
CA VAL A 56 -8.88 21.35 5.28
C VAL A 56 -10.20 20.62 5.12
N LYS A 57 -11.20 21.27 4.54
CA LYS A 57 -12.49 20.66 4.23
C LYS A 57 -12.28 19.62 3.15
N HIS A 58 -12.31 18.34 3.53
CA HIS A 58 -12.22 17.22 2.57
C HIS A 58 -13.49 17.17 1.70
N PRO A 59 -13.36 16.98 0.37
CA PRO A 59 -14.50 17.00 -0.55
C PRO A 59 -15.40 15.74 -0.49
N TYR A 60 -15.10 14.78 0.39
CA TYR A 60 -15.85 13.54 0.51
C TYR A 60 -16.49 13.33 1.88
N VAL A 61 -17.45 14.17 2.21
CA VAL A 61 -18.54 13.77 3.11
C VAL A 61 -19.70 13.40 2.20
N ARG A 62 -20.16 12.12 2.22
CA ARG A 62 -21.47 11.81 1.64
C ARG A 62 -22.53 12.73 2.27
N ALA A 63 -23.46 13.19 1.46
CA ALA A 63 -24.59 14.01 1.92
C ALA A 63 -25.44 13.33 3.03
N ASN A 64 -25.24 12.04 3.30
CA ASN A 64 -25.92 11.20 4.27
C ASN A 64 -25.16 10.99 5.59
N GLY A 65 -23.99 11.59 5.81
CA GLY A 65 -23.28 11.48 7.10
C GLY A 65 -22.72 10.10 7.44
N GLU A 66 -22.69 9.15 6.52
CA GLU A 66 -22.14 7.81 6.74
C GLU A 66 -20.61 7.86 6.86
N ALA A 67 -20.08 7.19 7.88
CA ALA A 67 -18.64 7.08 8.10
C ALA A 67 -17.97 6.31 6.94
N PRO A 68 -16.77 6.75 6.50
CA PRO A 68 -16.04 6.06 5.43
C PRO A 68 -15.62 4.65 5.88
N ALA A 69 -15.52 3.72 4.93
CA ALA A 69 -14.99 2.38 5.20
C ALA A 69 -13.52 2.44 5.62
N ILE A 70 -12.75 3.35 5.02
CA ILE A 70 -11.38 3.63 5.43
C ILE A 70 -11.21 5.16 5.50
N SER A 71 -10.53 5.60 6.55
CA SER A 71 -10.11 6.99 6.74
C SER A 71 -8.63 7.01 7.11
N VAL A 72 -7.84 7.80 6.40
CA VAL A 72 -6.44 8.07 6.73
C VAL A 72 -6.27 9.55 7.07
N ARG A 73 -5.47 9.83 8.11
CA ARG A 73 -5.21 11.19 8.58
C ARG A 73 -3.73 11.37 8.87
N GLN A 74 -3.14 12.37 8.22
CA GLN A 74 -1.72 12.75 8.36
C GLN A 74 -0.78 11.55 8.22
N LEU A 75 -1.12 10.64 7.30
CA LEU A 75 -0.42 9.37 7.14
C LEU A 75 0.96 9.60 6.55
N THR A 76 1.98 9.28 7.34
CA THR A 76 3.38 9.41 6.96
C THR A 76 4.06 8.05 7.03
N ARG A 77 4.82 7.68 5.98
CA ARG A 77 5.64 6.49 5.97
C ARG A 77 7.04 6.79 5.48
N ILE A 78 8.01 6.53 6.34
CA ILE A 78 9.44 6.74 6.08
C ILE A 78 10.14 5.40 6.18
N TYR A 79 10.99 5.09 5.21
CA TYR A 79 11.85 3.92 5.20
C TYR A 79 13.32 4.32 5.36
N ASP A 80 14.06 3.62 6.20
CA ASP A 80 15.50 3.74 6.26
C ASP A 80 16.13 2.99 5.07
N VAL A 81 17.17 3.58 4.46
CA VAL A 81 17.86 2.95 3.32
C VAL A 81 18.93 2.00 3.87
N PRO A 82 18.85 0.69 3.59
CA PRO A 82 19.85 -0.26 4.04
C PRO A 82 21.26 0.14 3.62
N GLY A 83 22.22 0.08 4.54
CA GLY A 83 23.63 0.39 4.27
C GLY A 83 23.99 1.88 4.23
N ARG A 84 23.03 2.80 4.44
CA ARG A 84 23.27 4.26 4.52
C ARG A 84 22.64 4.81 5.79
N LYS A 85 23.47 5.09 6.83
CA LYS A 85 22.99 5.47 8.17
C LYS A 85 22.09 6.71 8.23
N ASP A 86 22.22 7.63 7.25
CA ASP A 86 21.49 8.91 7.25
C ASP A 86 20.57 9.09 6.03
N ALA A 87 20.36 8.04 5.23
CA ALA A 87 19.49 8.12 4.06
C ALA A 87 18.10 7.54 4.37
N ARG A 88 17.08 8.37 4.19
CA ARG A 88 15.66 8.02 4.38
C ARG A 88 14.87 8.30 3.12
N VAL A 89 13.89 7.46 2.86
CA VAL A 89 12.92 7.66 1.78
C VAL A 89 11.56 7.92 2.42
N VAL A 90 11.03 9.11 2.17
CA VAL A 90 9.65 9.45 2.53
C VAL A 90 8.75 8.89 1.43
N ALA A 91 8.05 7.80 1.71
CA ALA A 91 7.14 7.16 0.75
C ALA A 91 5.73 7.74 0.82
N LEU A 92 5.30 8.18 2.01
CA LEU A 92 4.06 8.92 2.23
C LEU A 92 4.35 10.11 3.12
N ASP A 93 3.82 11.27 2.76
CA ASP A 93 4.00 12.51 3.49
C ASP A 93 2.65 13.16 3.79
N HIS A 94 2.22 13.10 5.06
CA HIS A 94 1.01 13.71 5.61
C HIS A 94 -0.28 13.48 4.76
N VAL A 95 -0.48 12.25 4.26
CA VAL A 95 -1.62 11.93 3.39
C VAL A 95 -2.92 11.87 4.19
N ASP A 96 -3.92 12.60 3.71
CA ASP A 96 -5.30 12.54 4.20
C ASP A 96 -6.21 11.99 3.09
N ALA A 97 -7.03 10.98 3.38
CA ALA A 97 -7.97 10.43 2.42
C ALA A 97 -9.13 9.69 3.10
N ASP A 98 -10.30 9.69 2.44
CA ASP A 98 -11.47 8.92 2.85
C ASP A 98 -11.94 8.03 1.70
N PHE A 99 -12.24 6.78 2.03
CA PHE A 99 -12.70 5.77 1.08
C PHE A 99 -14.11 5.32 1.51
N PRO A 100 -15.15 5.72 0.78
CA PRO A 100 -16.53 5.39 1.14
C PRO A 100 -16.82 3.88 1.09
N GLU A 101 -17.73 3.41 1.92
CA GLU A 101 -18.24 2.02 1.84
C GLU A 101 -18.98 1.79 0.50
N GLY A 102 -18.84 0.61 -0.07
CA GLY A 102 -19.45 0.24 -1.35
C GLY A 102 -18.88 0.99 -2.56
N SER A 103 -17.79 1.74 -2.41
CA SER A 103 -17.10 2.40 -3.53
C SER A 103 -16.07 1.49 -4.18
N PHE A 104 -15.83 1.72 -5.47
CA PHE A 104 -14.64 1.26 -6.19
C PHE A 104 -13.73 2.48 -6.38
N THR A 105 -12.51 2.39 -5.88
CA THR A 105 -11.53 3.49 -5.92
C THR A 105 -10.25 3.01 -6.60
N ALA A 106 -9.80 3.73 -7.63
CA ALA A 106 -8.49 3.53 -8.24
C ALA A 106 -7.51 4.61 -7.75
N VAL A 107 -6.36 4.17 -7.22
CA VAL A 107 -5.24 5.06 -6.84
C VAL A 107 -4.27 5.11 -8.00
N VAL A 108 -4.11 6.25 -8.64
CA VAL A 108 -3.25 6.44 -9.82
C VAL A 108 -2.16 7.47 -9.54
N GLY A 109 -1.01 7.28 -10.16
CA GLY A 109 0.17 8.13 -10.00
C GLY A 109 1.40 7.51 -10.64
N ALA A 110 2.51 8.23 -10.72
CA ALA A 110 3.77 7.75 -11.30
C ALA A 110 4.33 6.51 -10.56
N SER A 111 5.26 5.80 -11.19
CA SER A 111 5.98 4.72 -10.50
C SER A 111 6.82 5.30 -9.38
N GLY A 112 6.82 4.65 -8.20
CA GLY A 112 7.55 5.12 -7.01
C GLY A 112 6.84 6.20 -6.20
N SER A 113 5.61 6.63 -6.60
CA SER A 113 4.86 7.66 -5.87
C SER A 113 4.26 7.20 -4.53
N GLY A 114 4.51 5.97 -4.06
CA GLY A 114 4.04 5.45 -2.77
C GLY A 114 2.66 4.77 -2.80
N LYS A 115 2.04 4.51 -3.99
CA LYS A 115 0.72 3.86 -4.09
C LYS A 115 0.63 2.55 -3.33
N SER A 116 1.55 1.63 -3.58
CA SER A 116 1.62 0.34 -2.89
C SER A 116 1.83 0.52 -1.38
N THR A 117 2.65 1.52 -0.98
CA THR A 117 2.85 1.86 0.43
C THR A 117 1.54 2.31 1.08
N LEU A 118 0.76 3.17 0.40
CA LEU A 118 -0.55 3.60 0.87
C LEU A 118 -1.51 2.41 1.04
N LEU A 119 -1.60 1.55 0.02
CA LEU A 119 -2.43 0.34 0.07
C LEU A 119 -2.00 -0.58 1.22
N HIS A 120 -0.69 -0.79 1.42
CA HIS A 120 -0.16 -1.62 2.50
C HIS A 120 -0.45 -1.04 3.88
N CYS A 121 -0.30 0.27 4.07
CA CYS A 121 -0.65 0.93 5.34
C CYS A 121 -2.15 0.84 5.63
N MET A 122 -3.01 1.12 4.64
CA MET A 122 -4.47 1.01 4.79
C MET A 122 -4.93 -0.42 5.07
N ALA A 123 -4.31 -1.40 4.41
CA ALA A 123 -4.58 -2.81 4.66
C ALA A 123 -4.03 -3.30 6.01
N GLY A 124 -3.23 -2.50 6.71
CA GLY A 124 -2.53 -2.89 7.93
C GLY A 124 -1.46 -3.96 7.72
N LEU A 125 -0.91 -4.07 6.49
CA LEU A 125 0.24 -4.90 6.18
C LEU A 125 1.53 -4.22 6.61
N ASP A 126 1.58 -2.89 6.50
CA ASP A 126 2.68 -2.07 6.97
C ASP A 126 2.22 -1.09 8.05
N GLU A 127 3.14 -0.70 8.94
CA GLU A 127 2.87 0.25 10.02
C GLU A 127 3.27 1.66 9.55
N PRO A 128 2.39 2.65 9.62
CA PRO A 128 2.79 4.03 9.34
C PRO A 128 3.80 4.53 10.36
N THR A 129 4.70 5.42 9.94
CA THR A 129 5.63 6.11 10.83
C THR A 129 4.91 7.13 11.71
N ALA A 130 3.89 7.80 11.16
CA ALA A 130 3.02 8.72 11.87
C ALA A 130 1.64 8.76 11.21
N GLY A 131 0.69 9.42 11.88
CA GLY A 131 -0.68 9.52 11.41
C GLY A 131 -1.55 8.32 11.81
N THR A 132 -2.80 8.31 11.34
CA THR A 132 -3.77 7.29 11.72
C THR A 132 -4.48 6.69 10.52
N VAL A 133 -4.73 5.38 10.62
CA VAL A 133 -5.61 4.63 9.71
C VAL A 133 -6.79 4.11 10.53
N THR A 134 -7.99 4.48 10.12
CA THR A 134 -9.24 3.98 10.68
C THR A 134 -9.94 3.13 9.63
N THR A 135 -10.25 1.89 9.95
CA THR A 135 -10.91 0.94 9.04
C THR A 135 -12.19 0.43 9.71
N LEU A 136 -13.32 0.61 9.04
CA LEU A 136 -14.66 0.23 9.56
C LEU A 136 -14.90 0.78 10.98
N GLY A 137 -14.56 2.05 11.22
CA GLY A 137 -14.69 2.72 12.51
C GLY A 137 -13.67 2.31 13.57
N THR A 138 -12.72 1.45 13.24
CA THR A 138 -11.69 0.98 14.17
C THR A 138 -10.32 1.52 13.78
N VAL A 139 -9.61 2.19 14.69
CA VAL A 139 -8.23 2.64 14.46
C VAL A 139 -7.33 1.40 14.40
N THR A 140 -6.71 1.17 13.23
CA THR A 140 -5.86 0.00 12.97
C THR A 140 -4.38 0.29 13.08
N SER A 141 -3.96 1.55 12.84
CA SER A 141 -2.59 2.01 13.13
C SER A 141 -2.32 1.95 14.62
N GLY A 142 -1.10 1.59 15.01
CA GLY A 142 -0.71 1.41 16.41
C GLY A 142 -1.27 0.16 17.09
N MET A 143 -2.04 -0.68 16.38
CA MET A 143 -2.45 -1.99 16.93
C MET A 143 -1.26 -2.92 17.08
N LYS A 144 -1.22 -3.69 18.18
CA LYS A 144 -0.27 -4.79 18.31
C LYS A 144 -0.37 -5.73 17.09
N PRO A 145 0.75 -6.26 16.56
CA PRO A 145 0.77 -7.04 15.32
C PRO A 145 -0.26 -8.18 15.27
N ALA A 146 -0.42 -8.95 16.37
CA ALA A 146 -1.37 -10.05 16.45
C ALA A 146 -2.84 -9.58 16.35
N LYS A 147 -3.18 -8.44 16.98
CA LYS A 147 -4.53 -7.85 16.91
C LYS A 147 -4.82 -7.37 15.50
N ARG A 148 -3.85 -6.67 14.89
CA ARG A 148 -3.94 -6.18 13.50
C ARG A 148 -4.08 -7.32 12.50
N ALA A 149 -3.32 -8.41 12.64
CA ALA A 149 -3.43 -9.59 11.80
C ALA A 149 -4.82 -10.26 11.89
N ARG A 150 -5.39 -10.38 13.09
CA ARG A 150 -6.77 -10.89 13.29
C ARG A 150 -7.82 -9.99 12.65
N PHE A 151 -7.64 -8.67 12.78
CA PHE A 151 -8.54 -7.69 12.17
C PHE A 151 -8.52 -7.82 10.64
N ARG A 152 -7.31 -7.89 10.03
CA ARG A 152 -7.16 -8.13 8.59
C ARG A 152 -7.86 -9.41 8.16
N ALA A 153 -7.53 -10.52 8.80
CA ALA A 153 -8.09 -11.83 8.45
C ALA A 153 -9.62 -11.85 8.42
N LYS A 154 -10.27 -11.00 9.24
CA LYS A 154 -11.72 -10.92 9.35
C LYS A 154 -12.35 -9.93 8.34
N HIS A 155 -11.68 -8.84 8.02
CA HIS A 155 -12.32 -7.71 7.35
C HIS A 155 -11.74 -7.35 6.00
N THR A 156 -10.48 -7.75 5.71
CA THR A 156 -9.78 -7.30 4.50
C THR A 156 -9.30 -8.46 3.65
N GLY A 157 -9.37 -8.30 2.34
CA GLY A 157 -8.73 -9.17 1.36
C GLY A 157 -7.66 -8.38 0.61
N PHE A 158 -6.58 -9.05 0.21
CA PHE A 158 -5.51 -8.43 -0.57
C PHE A 158 -5.12 -9.30 -1.76
N VAL A 159 -5.18 -8.73 -2.96
CA VAL A 159 -4.63 -9.28 -4.20
C VAL A 159 -3.31 -8.60 -4.45
N PHE A 160 -2.22 -9.35 -4.37
CA PHE A 160 -0.86 -8.85 -4.57
C PHE A 160 -0.46 -8.92 -6.03
N GLN A 161 0.40 -8.00 -6.47
CA GLN A 161 0.97 -7.98 -7.82
C GLN A 161 1.65 -9.31 -8.19
N GLU A 162 2.38 -9.94 -7.27
CA GLU A 162 3.04 -11.24 -7.45
C GLU A 162 2.20 -12.42 -6.94
N TYR A 163 0.89 -12.24 -6.80
CA TYR A 163 -0.10 -13.24 -6.36
C TYR A 163 0.10 -13.76 -4.93
N ASN A 164 1.31 -13.83 -4.41
CA ASN A 164 1.71 -14.34 -3.09
C ASN A 164 0.99 -15.65 -2.72
N LEU A 165 1.02 -16.61 -3.65
CA LEU A 165 0.57 -17.97 -3.39
C LEU A 165 1.65 -18.75 -2.65
N ILE A 166 1.21 -19.56 -1.68
CA ILE A 166 2.12 -20.44 -0.93
C ILE A 166 2.51 -21.61 -1.84
N ALA A 167 3.80 -21.66 -2.22
CA ALA A 167 4.29 -22.58 -3.25
C ALA A 167 4.13 -24.07 -2.90
N SER A 168 4.14 -24.42 -1.61
CA SER A 168 3.96 -25.79 -1.13
C SER A 168 2.52 -26.27 -1.14
N LEU A 169 1.56 -25.35 -1.19
CA LEU A 169 0.13 -25.62 -1.15
C LEU A 169 -0.49 -25.71 -2.55
N THR A 170 -1.53 -26.53 -2.69
CA THR A 170 -2.35 -26.60 -3.92
C THR A 170 -3.19 -25.32 -4.10
N ALA A 171 -3.83 -25.16 -5.26
CA ALA A 171 -4.78 -24.08 -5.50
C ALA A 171 -5.92 -24.07 -4.47
N ALA A 172 -6.52 -25.23 -4.20
CA ALA A 172 -7.58 -25.39 -3.21
C ALA A 172 -7.11 -25.01 -1.80
N GLU A 173 -5.91 -25.42 -1.41
CA GLU A 173 -5.33 -25.08 -0.11
C GLU A 173 -5.01 -23.61 0.01
N ASN A 174 -4.47 -22.97 -1.05
CA ASN A 174 -4.25 -21.53 -1.09
C ASN A 174 -5.56 -20.74 -0.91
N VAL A 175 -6.64 -21.17 -1.56
CA VAL A 175 -7.97 -20.54 -1.44
C VAL A 175 -8.52 -20.69 -0.02
N SER A 176 -8.34 -21.85 0.62
CA SER A 176 -8.87 -22.12 1.95
C SER A 176 -8.10 -21.47 3.10
N MET A 177 -6.82 -21.12 2.88
CA MET A 177 -5.89 -20.73 3.95
C MET A 177 -6.36 -19.50 4.75
N PRO A 178 -6.82 -18.36 4.15
CA PRO A 178 -7.24 -17.20 4.92
C PRO A 178 -8.39 -17.51 5.88
N ALA A 179 -9.40 -18.22 5.41
CA ALA A 179 -10.56 -18.61 6.21
C ALA A 179 -10.16 -19.54 7.36
N LYS A 180 -9.24 -20.48 7.11
CA LYS A 180 -8.67 -21.35 8.15
C LYS A 180 -7.91 -20.56 9.21
N LEU A 181 -7.09 -19.58 8.82
CA LEU A 181 -6.36 -18.71 9.74
C LEU A 181 -7.30 -17.78 10.54
N ALA A 182 -8.43 -17.38 9.94
CA ALA A 182 -9.45 -16.59 10.61
C ALA A 182 -10.31 -17.42 11.61
N GLY A 183 -10.09 -18.74 11.69
CA GLY A 183 -10.86 -19.64 12.57
C GLY A 183 -12.21 -20.06 12.00
N ASN A 184 -12.48 -19.78 10.72
CA ASN A 184 -13.72 -20.13 10.03
C ASN A 184 -13.42 -20.91 8.73
N PRO A 185 -12.97 -22.18 8.81
CA PRO A 185 -12.52 -22.93 7.65
C PRO A 185 -13.65 -23.17 6.66
N LEU A 186 -13.33 -23.02 5.38
CA LEU A 186 -14.27 -23.29 4.29
C LEU A 186 -14.55 -24.80 4.16
N SER A 187 -15.79 -25.14 3.83
CA SER A 187 -16.13 -26.49 3.42
C SER A 187 -15.51 -26.85 2.06
N LYS A 188 -15.33 -28.14 1.76
CA LYS A 188 -14.87 -28.57 0.44
C LYS A 188 -15.74 -28.02 -0.70
N LYS A 189 -17.05 -27.93 -0.49
CA LYS A 189 -17.99 -27.34 -1.45
C LYS A 189 -17.74 -25.85 -1.65
N GLY A 190 -17.47 -25.11 -0.57
CA GLY A 190 -17.15 -23.67 -0.65
C GLY A 190 -15.83 -23.38 -1.39
N ILE A 191 -14.79 -24.19 -1.13
CA ILE A 191 -13.51 -24.09 -1.85
C ILE A 191 -13.71 -24.35 -3.34
N ARG A 192 -14.46 -25.41 -3.67
CA ARG A 192 -14.75 -25.77 -5.06
C ARG A 192 -15.53 -24.64 -5.76
N ALA A 193 -16.57 -24.11 -5.14
CA ALA A 193 -17.36 -23.02 -5.69
C ALA A 193 -16.52 -21.75 -5.94
N ALA A 194 -15.57 -21.43 -5.04
CA ALA A 194 -14.66 -20.31 -5.23
C ALA A 194 -13.72 -20.51 -6.44
N LEU A 195 -13.26 -21.74 -6.66
CA LEU A 195 -12.44 -22.08 -7.84
C LEU A 195 -13.30 -22.16 -9.12
N GLU A 196 -14.53 -22.62 -9.05
CA GLU A 196 -15.48 -22.63 -10.17
C GLU A 196 -15.77 -21.20 -10.65
N ALA A 197 -15.92 -20.24 -9.73
CA ALA A 197 -16.18 -18.82 -10.06
C ALA A 197 -15.05 -18.16 -10.87
N VAL A 198 -13.88 -18.78 -10.93
CA VAL A 198 -12.72 -18.32 -11.72
C VAL A 198 -12.26 -19.36 -12.77
N ASP A 199 -13.11 -20.33 -13.10
CA ASP A 199 -12.85 -21.42 -14.07
C ASP A 199 -11.63 -22.30 -13.74
N LEU A 200 -11.36 -22.55 -12.45
CA LEU A 200 -10.19 -23.32 -11.99
C LEU A 200 -10.53 -24.55 -11.13
N ALA A 201 -11.81 -24.99 -11.07
CA ALA A 201 -12.16 -26.17 -10.27
C ALA A 201 -11.40 -27.44 -10.72
N HIS A 202 -11.09 -27.57 -12.01
CA HIS A 202 -10.31 -28.67 -12.59
C HIS A 202 -8.80 -28.60 -12.29
N ARG A 203 -8.32 -27.49 -11.71
CA ARG A 203 -6.94 -27.23 -11.30
C ARG A 203 -6.76 -27.24 -9.79
N ALA A 204 -7.77 -27.62 -9.02
CA ALA A 204 -7.80 -27.52 -7.56
C ALA A 204 -6.59 -28.14 -6.86
N ASP A 205 -6.08 -29.26 -7.38
CA ASP A 205 -5.00 -30.05 -6.78
C ASP A 205 -3.61 -29.64 -7.28
N LEU A 206 -3.53 -28.69 -8.23
CA LEU A 206 -2.24 -28.22 -8.77
C LEU A 206 -1.57 -27.20 -7.85
N LYS A 207 -0.25 -27.26 -7.77
CA LYS A 207 0.57 -26.27 -7.06
C LYS A 207 0.89 -25.05 -7.93
N PRO A 208 1.24 -23.89 -7.35
CA PRO A 208 1.50 -22.66 -8.10
C PRO A 208 2.49 -22.79 -9.26
N HIS A 209 3.53 -23.61 -9.14
CA HIS A 209 4.51 -23.82 -10.20
C HIS A 209 3.95 -24.61 -11.42
N GLN A 210 2.82 -25.29 -11.25
CA GLN A 210 2.13 -26.04 -12.32
C GLN A 210 1.05 -25.20 -13.00
N LEU A 211 0.84 -23.95 -12.54
CA LEU A 211 -0.17 -23.02 -13.04
C LEU A 211 0.51 -21.93 -13.89
N SER A 212 -0.18 -21.52 -14.95
CA SER A 212 0.20 -20.32 -15.72
C SER A 212 0.08 -19.05 -14.86
N GLY A 213 0.66 -17.91 -15.32
CA GLY A 213 0.55 -16.63 -14.64
C GLY A 213 -0.90 -16.19 -14.42
N GLY A 214 -1.74 -16.32 -15.47
CA GLY A 214 -3.16 -15.99 -15.38
C GLY A 214 -3.94 -16.92 -14.45
N GLU A 215 -3.62 -18.23 -14.39
CA GLU A 215 -4.22 -19.16 -13.44
C GLU A 215 -3.81 -18.83 -12.01
N ARG A 216 -2.54 -18.49 -11.74
CA ARG A 216 -2.10 -18.03 -10.42
C ARG A 216 -2.82 -16.77 -9.97
N GLN A 217 -3.02 -15.81 -10.88
CA GLN A 217 -3.78 -14.61 -10.59
C GLN A 217 -5.23 -14.94 -10.23
N ARG A 218 -5.90 -15.81 -10.99
CA ARG A 218 -7.27 -16.23 -10.69
C ARG A 218 -7.38 -16.98 -9.36
N VAL A 219 -6.40 -17.82 -9.00
CA VAL A 219 -6.34 -18.44 -7.67
C VAL A 219 -6.22 -17.39 -6.56
N ALA A 220 -5.39 -16.34 -6.76
CA ALA A 220 -5.28 -15.26 -5.78
C ALA A 220 -6.61 -14.48 -5.64
N ILE A 221 -7.33 -14.27 -6.72
CA ILE A 221 -8.68 -13.65 -6.70
C ILE A 221 -9.68 -14.57 -5.96
N ALA A 222 -9.72 -15.87 -6.31
CA ALA A 222 -10.58 -16.85 -5.64
C ALA A 222 -10.31 -16.92 -4.13
N ARG A 223 -9.05 -16.83 -3.71
CA ARG A 223 -8.64 -16.78 -2.31
C ARG A 223 -9.27 -15.59 -1.57
N VAL A 224 -9.32 -14.44 -2.19
CA VAL A 224 -9.94 -13.24 -1.61
C VAL A 224 -11.46 -13.37 -1.60
N MET A 225 -12.07 -13.78 -2.72
CA MET A 225 -13.52 -13.96 -2.82
C MET A 225 -14.05 -14.96 -1.78
N ALA A 226 -13.34 -16.06 -1.57
CA ALA A 226 -13.73 -17.12 -0.65
C ALA A 226 -13.80 -16.69 0.83
N SER A 227 -13.06 -15.65 1.20
CA SER A 227 -13.07 -15.12 2.57
C SER A 227 -14.16 -14.05 2.82
N HIS A 228 -14.88 -13.63 1.77
CA HIS A 228 -15.95 -12.61 1.83
C HIS A 228 -15.55 -11.36 2.63
N PRO A 229 -14.43 -10.71 2.33
CA PRO A 229 -14.00 -9.54 3.06
C PRO A 229 -14.91 -8.34 2.78
N ARG A 230 -15.01 -7.41 3.74
CA ARG A 230 -15.72 -6.14 3.55
C ARG A 230 -14.95 -5.15 2.69
N ILE A 231 -13.63 -5.26 2.68
CA ILE A 231 -12.72 -4.39 1.92
C ILE A 231 -11.74 -5.26 1.14
N VAL A 232 -11.56 -4.93 -0.14
CA VAL A 232 -10.56 -5.59 -1.00
C VAL A 232 -9.54 -4.55 -1.46
N PHE A 233 -8.28 -4.85 -1.27
CA PHE A 233 -7.16 -4.13 -1.84
C PHE A 233 -6.59 -4.93 -3.02
N ALA A 234 -6.20 -4.24 -4.09
CA ALA A 234 -5.51 -4.83 -5.23
C ALA A 234 -4.34 -3.92 -5.63
N ASP A 235 -3.13 -4.52 -5.68
CA ASP A 235 -1.88 -3.83 -6.05
C ASP A 235 -1.31 -4.41 -7.35
#